data_38d8b882ce35eed31970f6a3075273f8
#
_entry.id   38d8b882ce35eed31970f6a3075273f8
#
_cell.length_a   1.000
_cell.length_b   1.000
_cell.length_c   1.000
_cell.angle_alpha   90.00
_cell.angle_beta   90.00
_cell.angle_gamma   90.00
#
_symmetry.space_group_name_H-M   'P 1'
#
loop_
_entity.id
_entity.type
_entity.pdbx_description
1 polymer ?
#
loop_
_entity_poly.entity_id
_entity_poly.type
_entity_poly.pdbx_seq_one_letter_code
_entity_poly.pdbx_strand_id
1 'polypeptide(L)'
;MRNDTRKHFNNFAAQVAKLNGVPDATQKFAVDPTIQQRLEKRIQESSDFLSRINMVGVDELKGEKLALGVTGPIAARTNVANQDRKTRDLTTLDAQGYECRMTEFDTHLGYAKLDAWAKFPNFQAMVRDVIVRQQALDRMMIGFNGTSAATQTDPVANPYLQDVNIGWLQQYRTQSPARVMAGGKTNGKVLIDPTANANEPGIVGDYATLDALVYDVVHSLIAPWFRRLPGLVVILGRNLMSDKYFPLLNQLPPSEQLAADLVISQKRIGGLQGMDVPFFPDNALMVTTLDNLSVYWQNGARRRFVTENPKRNRVENYESSNDAYVVEDFGAGCLVENIELSEKAING
;
A
#
# COMPACT_ATOMS: atom_id res chain seq x y z
N MET A 1 -25.09 15.56 25.63
CA MET A 1 -24.84 16.58 24.57
C MET A 1 -25.53 17.87 24.98
N ARG A 2 -24.80 19.00 24.97
CA ARG A 2 -25.37 20.35 25.28
C ARG A 2 -26.27 20.80 24.12
N ASN A 3 -27.18 21.74 24.38
CA ASN A 3 -28.13 22.24 23.36
C ASN A 3 -27.42 22.88 22.16
N ASP A 4 -26.33 23.61 22.38
CA ASP A 4 -25.55 24.22 21.32
C ASP A 4 -24.82 23.16 20.47
N THR A 5 -24.24 22.14 21.11
CA THR A 5 -23.63 20.99 20.44
C THR A 5 -24.65 20.24 19.61
N ARG A 6 -25.92 20.11 20.07
CA ARG A 6 -27.02 19.50 19.33
C ARG A 6 -27.35 20.28 18.04
N LYS A 7 -27.39 21.61 18.12
CA LYS A 7 -27.58 22.44 16.94
C LYS A 7 -26.49 22.21 15.88
N HIS A 8 -25.22 22.15 16.33
CA HIS A 8 -24.09 21.84 15.44
C HIS A 8 -24.19 20.44 14.81
N PHE A 9 -24.58 19.44 15.59
CA PHE A 9 -24.80 18.09 15.09
C PHE A 9 -25.95 18.04 14.07
N ASN A 10 -27.08 18.66 14.34
CA ASN A 10 -28.21 18.69 13.42
C ASN A 10 -27.84 19.43 12.12
N ASN A 11 -27.10 20.52 12.21
CA ASN A 11 -26.59 21.22 11.02
C ASN A 11 -25.63 20.37 10.20
N PHE A 12 -24.76 19.61 10.88
CA PHE A 12 -23.86 18.66 10.22
C PHE A 12 -24.65 17.54 9.50
N ALA A 13 -25.60 16.92 10.17
CA ALA A 13 -26.44 15.88 9.57
C ALA A 13 -27.24 16.41 8.37
N ALA A 14 -27.82 17.61 8.50
CA ALA A 14 -28.52 18.27 7.42
C ALA A 14 -27.59 18.61 6.21
N GLN A 15 -26.37 19.05 6.48
CA GLN A 15 -25.39 19.31 5.43
C GLN A 15 -24.94 18.03 4.73
N VAL A 16 -24.72 16.94 5.47
CA VAL A 16 -24.41 15.61 4.89
C VAL A 16 -25.56 15.13 4.02
N ALA A 17 -26.81 15.24 4.49
CA ALA A 17 -28.01 14.89 3.73
C ALA A 17 -28.11 15.70 2.44
N LYS A 18 -27.95 17.02 2.53
CA LYS A 18 -28.01 17.94 1.38
C LYS A 18 -26.94 17.64 0.34
N LEU A 19 -25.70 17.39 0.75
CA LEU A 19 -24.60 17.05 -0.15
C LEU A 19 -24.86 15.75 -0.92
N ASN A 20 -25.49 14.77 -0.31
CA ASN A 20 -25.77 13.48 -0.92
C ASN A 20 -27.18 13.40 -1.55
N GLY A 21 -27.95 14.48 -1.56
CA GLY A 21 -29.29 14.51 -2.13
C GLY A 21 -30.30 13.61 -1.40
N VAL A 22 -30.04 13.27 -0.13
CA VAL A 22 -30.91 12.41 0.68
C VAL A 22 -31.70 13.24 1.69
N PRO A 23 -32.92 12.79 2.07
CA PRO A 23 -33.77 13.55 3.01
C PRO A 23 -33.19 13.54 4.43
N ASP A 24 -32.51 12.49 4.84
CA ASP A 24 -32.00 12.29 6.19
C ASP A 24 -30.72 11.46 6.22
N ALA A 25 -29.66 11.99 6.83
CA ALA A 25 -28.38 11.28 7.02
C ALA A 25 -28.40 10.31 8.21
N THR A 26 -29.46 10.32 9.02
CA THR A 26 -29.65 9.38 10.13
C THR A 26 -30.29 8.05 9.70
N GLN A 27 -30.50 7.88 8.41
CA GLN A 27 -30.84 6.63 7.76
C GLN A 27 -29.68 6.19 6.86
N LYS A 28 -29.48 4.88 6.69
CA LYS A 28 -28.42 4.36 5.82
C LYS A 28 -28.68 4.74 4.36
N PHE A 29 -27.72 5.41 3.75
CA PHE A 29 -27.79 5.85 2.35
C PHE A 29 -26.54 5.46 1.56
N ALA A 30 -26.66 5.35 0.25
CA ALA A 30 -25.55 5.27 -0.68
C ALA A 30 -25.00 6.68 -0.93
N VAL A 31 -23.69 6.84 -0.86
CA VAL A 31 -23.03 8.10 -1.14
C VAL A 31 -23.11 8.38 -2.65
N ASP A 32 -23.44 9.61 -3.04
CA ASP A 32 -23.43 10.02 -4.43
C ASP A 32 -22.07 9.76 -5.08
N PRO A 33 -22.00 9.19 -6.30
CA PRO A 33 -20.73 8.84 -6.94
C PRO A 33 -19.77 10.02 -7.07
N THR A 34 -20.29 11.24 -7.33
CA THR A 34 -19.47 12.47 -7.42
C THR A 34 -18.85 12.83 -6.06
N ILE A 35 -19.61 12.65 -4.99
CA ILE A 35 -19.13 12.88 -3.63
C ILE A 35 -18.12 11.79 -3.21
N GLN A 36 -18.39 10.54 -3.61
CA GLN A 36 -17.47 9.42 -3.39
C GLN A 36 -16.12 9.69 -4.06
N GLN A 37 -16.07 10.07 -5.33
CA GLN A 37 -14.84 10.41 -6.05
C GLN A 37 -14.05 11.53 -5.36
N ARG A 38 -14.73 12.58 -4.88
CA ARG A 38 -14.07 13.66 -4.13
C ARG A 38 -13.49 13.19 -2.81
N LEU A 39 -14.17 12.27 -2.13
CA LEU A 39 -13.70 11.70 -0.88
C LEU A 39 -12.48 10.79 -1.13
N GLU A 40 -12.54 9.92 -2.14
CA GLU A 40 -11.43 9.06 -2.54
C GLU A 40 -10.18 9.88 -2.91
N LYS A 41 -10.36 10.96 -3.68
CA LYS A 41 -9.27 11.88 -3.98
C LYS A 41 -8.67 12.52 -2.72
N ARG A 42 -9.48 12.90 -1.75
CA ARG A 42 -8.98 13.42 -0.47
C ARG A 42 -8.23 12.38 0.34
N ILE A 43 -8.71 11.13 0.36
CA ILE A 43 -8.02 10.02 1.03
C ILE A 43 -6.65 9.81 0.35
N GLN A 44 -6.61 9.80 -0.97
CA GLN A 44 -5.37 9.70 -1.74
C GLN A 44 -4.40 10.85 -1.42
N GLU A 45 -4.86 12.09 -1.47
CA GLU A 45 -4.05 13.28 -1.19
C GLU A 45 -3.58 13.38 0.28
N SER A 46 -4.21 12.67 1.21
CA SER A 46 -3.85 12.70 2.63
C SER A 46 -2.59 11.89 2.97
N SER A 47 -2.08 11.09 2.04
CA SER A 47 -0.88 10.27 2.20
C SER A 47 0.05 10.43 0.99
N ASP A 48 1.34 10.68 1.26
CA ASP A 48 2.36 10.78 0.19
C ASP A 48 2.44 9.48 -0.62
N PHE A 49 2.36 8.32 0.03
CA PHE A 49 2.39 7.03 -0.66
C PHE A 49 1.14 6.82 -1.53
N LEU A 50 -0.06 7.00 -0.99
CA LEU A 50 -1.29 6.83 -1.75
C LEU A 50 -1.40 7.80 -2.93
N SER A 51 -0.81 9.01 -2.82
CA SER A 51 -0.80 9.99 -3.91
C SER A 51 0.01 9.54 -5.13
N ARG A 52 0.91 8.57 -4.95
CA ARG A 52 1.81 8.05 -5.98
C ARG A 52 1.37 6.72 -6.57
N ILE A 53 0.40 6.03 -5.95
CA ILE A 53 -0.19 4.80 -6.47
C ILE A 53 -1.50 5.09 -7.20
N ASN A 54 -2.03 4.10 -7.90
CA ASN A 54 -3.30 4.27 -8.59
C ASN A 54 -4.49 4.08 -7.64
N MET A 55 -5.45 5.01 -7.74
CA MET A 55 -6.76 4.92 -7.08
C MET A 55 -7.83 4.90 -8.16
N VAL A 56 -8.42 3.73 -8.44
CA VAL A 56 -9.28 3.50 -9.60
C VAL A 56 -10.70 3.16 -9.16
N GLY A 57 -11.67 3.92 -9.68
CA GLY A 57 -13.09 3.60 -9.52
C GLY A 57 -13.52 2.55 -10.54
N VAL A 58 -14.13 1.46 -10.08
CA VAL A 58 -14.66 0.38 -10.90
C VAL A 58 -16.16 0.23 -10.69
N ASP A 59 -16.91 -0.16 -11.69
CA ASP A 59 -18.36 -0.31 -11.59
C ASP A 59 -18.75 -1.71 -11.09
N GLU A 60 -17.99 -2.72 -11.48
CA GLU A 60 -18.25 -4.11 -11.14
C GLU A 60 -17.59 -4.51 -9.81
N LEU A 61 -18.27 -5.38 -9.05
CA LEU A 61 -17.73 -5.96 -7.81
C LEU A 61 -16.55 -6.88 -8.09
N LYS A 62 -16.61 -7.59 -9.21
CA LYS A 62 -15.58 -8.49 -9.72
C LYS A 62 -15.38 -8.21 -11.20
N GLY A 63 -14.14 -8.10 -11.62
CA GLY A 63 -13.81 -7.87 -13.02
C GLY A 63 -12.45 -8.45 -13.36
N GLU A 64 -12.20 -8.54 -14.64
CA GLU A 64 -10.89 -8.90 -15.17
C GLU A 64 -10.02 -7.65 -15.31
N LYS A 65 -8.73 -7.80 -15.03
CA LYS A 65 -7.77 -6.75 -15.35
C LYS A 65 -7.51 -6.77 -16.85
N LEU A 66 -7.77 -5.67 -17.51
CA LEU A 66 -7.32 -5.44 -18.87
C LEU A 66 -5.87 -4.91 -18.81
N ALA A 67 -4.93 -5.79 -18.50
CA ALA A 67 -3.53 -5.41 -18.55
C ALA A 67 -3.09 -5.31 -20.02
N LEU A 68 -2.80 -4.10 -20.48
CA LEU A 68 -2.07 -3.86 -21.72
C LEU A 68 -0.57 -4.06 -21.44
N GLY A 69 -0.18 -5.31 -21.21
CA GLY A 69 1.21 -5.67 -20.96
C GLY A 69 1.98 -5.89 -22.26
N VAL A 70 3.21 -5.39 -22.31
CA VAL A 70 4.13 -5.72 -23.42
C VAL A 70 4.81 -7.05 -23.10
N THR A 71 4.32 -8.13 -23.68
CA THR A 71 4.86 -9.50 -23.48
C THR A 71 6.13 -9.79 -24.24
N GLY A 72 6.61 -8.87 -25.10
CA GLY A 72 7.82 -9.06 -25.89
C GLY A 72 7.94 -8.13 -27.07
N PRO A 73 9.04 -8.22 -27.85
CA PRO A 73 9.22 -7.42 -29.05
C PRO A 73 8.20 -7.78 -30.12
N ILE A 74 7.56 -6.76 -30.67
CA ILE A 74 6.59 -6.89 -31.79
C ILE A 74 7.22 -6.64 -33.15
N ALA A 75 8.39 -5.98 -33.16
CA ALA A 75 9.08 -5.68 -34.40
C ALA A 75 9.54 -6.98 -35.10
N ALA A 76 9.21 -7.13 -36.38
CA ALA A 76 9.64 -8.24 -37.21
C ALA A 76 9.80 -7.78 -38.65
N ARG A 77 10.62 -8.51 -39.41
CA ARG A 77 10.73 -8.34 -40.83
C ARG A 77 10.34 -9.65 -41.49
N THR A 78 9.40 -9.61 -42.42
CA THR A 78 8.90 -10.79 -43.16
C THR A 78 9.13 -10.58 -44.64
N ASN A 79 9.71 -11.58 -45.27
CA ASN A 79 9.75 -11.64 -46.76
C ASN A 79 8.38 -12.09 -47.27
N VAL A 80 7.55 -11.13 -47.62
CA VAL A 80 6.16 -11.37 -48.07
C VAL A 80 6.04 -12.10 -49.42
N ALA A 81 7.15 -12.27 -50.11
CA ALA A 81 7.16 -13.11 -51.36
C ALA A 81 7.05 -14.61 -51.02
N ASN A 82 7.42 -15.03 -49.80
CA ASN A 82 7.49 -16.44 -49.43
C ASN A 82 6.56 -16.82 -48.25
N GLN A 83 6.09 -15.85 -47.48
CA GLN A 83 5.21 -16.12 -46.34
C GLN A 83 4.43 -14.88 -45.93
N ASP A 84 3.27 -15.09 -45.27
CA ASP A 84 2.44 -14.03 -44.76
C ASP A 84 3.00 -13.41 -43.47
N ARG A 85 2.68 -12.13 -43.24
CA ARG A 85 2.99 -11.43 -42.00
C ARG A 85 2.18 -12.02 -40.85
N LYS A 86 2.84 -12.39 -39.75
CA LYS A 86 2.18 -12.87 -38.54
C LYS A 86 1.96 -11.70 -37.57
N THR A 87 0.71 -11.46 -37.25
CA THR A 87 0.33 -10.51 -36.15
C THR A 87 0.57 -11.15 -34.79
N ARG A 88 0.83 -10.33 -33.80
CA ARG A 88 0.93 -10.74 -32.39
C ARG A 88 -0.13 -10.00 -31.61
N ASP A 89 -0.79 -10.70 -30.70
CA ASP A 89 -1.69 -10.08 -29.76
C ASP A 89 -0.85 -9.40 -28.67
N LEU A 90 -1.12 -8.12 -28.41
CA LEU A 90 -0.48 -7.32 -27.36
C LEU A 90 -1.28 -7.35 -26.05
N THR A 91 -2.53 -7.82 -26.11
CA THR A 91 -3.37 -7.96 -24.95
C THR A 91 -3.07 -9.30 -24.28
N THR A 92 -2.30 -9.30 -23.23
CA THR A 92 -2.34 -10.40 -22.29
C THR A 92 -3.64 -10.24 -21.50
N LEU A 93 -4.62 -11.04 -21.87
CA LEU A 93 -5.73 -11.34 -20.96
C LEU A 93 -5.13 -12.11 -19.78
N ASP A 94 -4.59 -11.38 -18.84
CA ASP A 94 -4.25 -11.98 -17.56
C ASP A 94 -5.60 -12.33 -16.92
N ALA A 95 -5.90 -13.63 -16.85
CA ALA A 95 -7.14 -14.16 -16.28
C ALA A 95 -7.27 -13.85 -14.77
N GLN A 96 -6.36 -13.03 -14.26
CA GLN A 96 -6.36 -12.59 -12.87
C GLN A 96 -7.30 -11.39 -12.71
N GLY A 97 -8.48 -11.69 -12.19
CA GLY A 97 -9.48 -10.69 -11.86
C GLY A 97 -9.16 -9.94 -10.56
N TYR A 98 -9.88 -8.86 -10.34
CA TYR A 98 -10.01 -8.24 -9.03
C TYR A 98 -11.36 -8.59 -8.41
N GLU A 99 -11.42 -8.57 -7.07
CA GLU A 99 -12.65 -8.70 -6.30
C GLU A 99 -12.68 -7.63 -5.22
N CYS A 100 -13.60 -6.66 -5.34
CA CYS A 100 -13.82 -5.67 -4.31
C CYS A 100 -14.56 -6.29 -3.13
N ARG A 101 -14.04 -6.11 -1.93
CA ARG A 101 -14.60 -6.64 -0.69
C ARG A 101 -14.99 -5.51 0.23
N MET A 102 -16.11 -5.68 0.93
CA MET A 102 -16.63 -4.68 1.84
C MET A 102 -15.66 -4.48 3.02
N THR A 103 -15.28 -3.24 3.24
CA THR A 103 -14.49 -2.79 4.37
C THR A 103 -15.28 -1.74 5.13
N GLU A 104 -15.37 -1.86 6.45
CA GLU A 104 -16.09 -0.95 7.35
C GLU A 104 -15.09 0.00 8.04
N PHE A 105 -15.45 1.29 8.08
CA PHE A 105 -14.65 2.37 8.70
C PHE A 105 -15.48 3.07 9.78
N ASP A 106 -15.92 2.32 10.77
CA ASP A 106 -16.85 2.78 11.79
C ASP A 106 -16.14 3.59 12.86
N THR A 107 -16.69 4.76 13.18
CA THR A 107 -16.14 5.67 14.17
C THR A 107 -17.21 6.18 15.13
N HIS A 108 -16.80 6.61 16.32
CA HIS A 108 -17.72 7.27 17.24
C HIS A 108 -17.04 8.41 18.02
N LEU A 109 -17.86 9.38 18.41
CA LEU A 109 -17.44 10.51 19.23
C LEU A 109 -18.33 10.63 20.48
N GLY A 110 -17.73 10.52 21.65
CA GLY A 110 -18.44 10.72 22.94
C GLY A 110 -18.92 12.16 23.12
N TYR A 111 -20.07 12.34 23.79
CA TYR A 111 -20.66 13.66 24.04
C TYR A 111 -19.73 14.62 24.75
N ALA A 112 -18.94 14.14 25.72
CA ALA A 112 -17.99 14.99 26.44
C ALA A 112 -16.94 15.62 25.49
N LYS A 113 -16.43 14.84 24.51
CA LYS A 113 -15.51 15.36 23.48
C LYS A 113 -16.20 16.34 22.54
N LEU A 114 -17.42 16.01 22.12
CA LEU A 114 -18.24 16.90 21.27
C LEU A 114 -18.53 18.22 21.95
N ASP A 115 -18.91 18.20 23.24
CA ASP A 115 -19.22 19.40 24.04
C ASP A 115 -17.98 20.28 24.31
N ALA A 116 -16.81 19.65 24.49
CA ALA A 116 -15.55 20.37 24.65
C ALA A 116 -15.10 21.08 23.37
N TRP A 117 -15.37 20.47 22.22
CA TRP A 117 -14.89 20.90 20.92
C TRP A 117 -15.89 21.72 20.12
N ALA A 118 -17.16 21.73 20.52
CA ALA A 118 -18.21 22.55 19.91
C ALA A 118 -17.90 24.07 19.90
N LYS A 119 -16.94 24.51 20.73
CA LYS A 119 -16.45 25.90 20.79
C LYS A 119 -15.65 26.32 19.53
N PHE A 120 -15.08 25.35 18.81
CA PHE A 120 -14.21 25.61 17.67
C PHE A 120 -15.02 25.62 16.38
N PRO A 121 -15.03 26.71 15.61
CA PRO A 121 -15.84 26.82 14.39
C PRO A 121 -15.50 25.79 13.31
N ASN A 122 -14.24 25.30 13.30
CA ASN A 122 -13.73 24.34 12.31
C ASN A 122 -13.75 22.88 12.80
N PHE A 123 -14.39 22.59 13.93
CA PHE A 123 -14.37 21.25 14.53
C PHE A 123 -14.82 20.15 13.57
N GLN A 124 -15.90 20.37 12.83
CA GLN A 124 -16.42 19.37 11.88
C GLN A 124 -15.42 19.05 10.77
N ALA A 125 -14.69 20.06 10.28
CA ALA A 125 -13.65 19.87 9.28
C ALA A 125 -12.47 19.07 9.86
N MET A 126 -12.04 19.38 11.08
CA MET A 126 -10.96 18.66 11.76
C MET A 126 -11.29 17.18 11.97
N VAL A 127 -12.50 16.87 12.46
CA VAL A 127 -12.93 15.47 12.66
C VAL A 127 -12.94 14.71 11.33
N ARG A 128 -13.50 15.31 10.27
CA ARG A 128 -13.50 14.72 8.94
C ARG A 128 -12.07 14.43 8.45
N ASP A 129 -11.18 15.39 8.59
CA ASP A 129 -9.81 15.26 8.07
C ASP A 129 -9.01 14.20 8.86
N VAL A 130 -9.27 14.04 10.17
CA VAL A 130 -8.71 12.93 10.97
C VAL A 130 -9.25 11.57 10.48
N ILE A 131 -10.55 11.47 10.21
CA ILE A 131 -11.16 10.22 9.70
C ILE A 131 -10.58 9.88 8.32
N VAL A 132 -10.49 10.85 7.42
CA VAL A 132 -9.90 10.67 6.08
C VAL A 132 -8.45 10.18 6.17
N ARG A 133 -7.66 10.79 7.03
CA ARG A 133 -6.27 10.39 7.25
C ARG A 133 -6.17 8.97 7.83
N GLN A 134 -7.05 8.60 8.76
CA GLN A 134 -7.06 7.25 9.32
C GLN A 134 -7.45 6.21 8.26
N GLN A 135 -8.45 6.48 7.44
CA GLN A 135 -8.82 5.60 6.32
C GLN A 135 -7.66 5.40 5.33
N ALA A 136 -6.85 6.43 5.09
CA ALA A 136 -5.66 6.30 4.27
C ALA A 136 -4.60 5.38 4.92
N LEU A 137 -4.37 5.52 6.23
CA LEU A 137 -3.46 4.66 6.97
C LEU A 137 -3.95 3.21 7.01
N ASP A 138 -5.24 2.99 7.24
CA ASP A 138 -5.84 1.65 7.26
C ASP A 138 -5.71 0.98 5.89
N ARG A 139 -5.93 1.71 4.80
CA ARG A 139 -5.72 1.18 3.43
C ARG A 139 -4.27 0.78 3.17
N MET A 140 -3.31 1.57 3.61
CA MET A 140 -1.89 1.17 3.51
C MET A 140 -1.60 -0.07 4.35
N MET A 141 -2.12 -0.12 5.57
CA MET A 141 -1.95 -1.25 6.48
C MET A 141 -2.51 -2.54 5.88
N ILE A 142 -3.74 -2.52 5.35
CA ILE A 142 -4.36 -3.66 4.66
C ILE A 142 -3.57 -4.01 3.39
N GLY A 143 -3.17 -3.01 2.60
CA GLY A 143 -2.45 -3.23 1.35
C GLY A 143 -1.15 -4.00 1.52
N PHE A 144 -0.41 -3.75 2.59
CA PHE A 144 0.84 -4.44 2.87
C PHE A 144 0.69 -5.71 3.73
N ASN A 145 -0.26 -5.71 4.67
CA ASN A 145 -0.36 -6.80 5.65
C ASN A 145 -1.58 -7.72 5.44
N GLY A 146 -2.52 -7.34 4.60
CA GLY A 146 -3.73 -8.13 4.38
C GLY A 146 -3.43 -9.51 3.78
N THR A 147 -3.85 -10.57 4.46
CA THR A 147 -3.62 -11.97 4.04
C THR A 147 -4.90 -12.69 3.67
N SER A 148 -6.02 -12.28 4.24
CA SER A 148 -7.32 -12.93 4.04
C SER A 148 -8.46 -11.92 4.17
N ALA A 149 -9.67 -12.32 3.81
CA ALA A 149 -10.88 -11.56 4.06
C ALA A 149 -11.83 -12.43 4.88
N ALA A 150 -11.79 -12.26 6.19
CA ALA A 150 -12.62 -12.99 7.12
C ALA A 150 -14.08 -12.48 7.08
N THR A 151 -15.03 -13.34 7.39
CA THR A 151 -16.45 -12.95 7.54
C THR A 151 -16.65 -12.03 8.74
N GLN A 152 -15.82 -12.20 9.78
CA GLN A 152 -15.73 -11.35 10.95
C GLN A 152 -14.26 -11.16 11.29
N THR A 153 -13.84 -9.92 11.41
CA THR A 153 -12.45 -9.55 11.69
C THR A 153 -12.18 -9.52 13.19
N ASP A 154 -10.94 -9.85 13.59
CA ASP A 154 -10.48 -9.79 14.98
C ASP A 154 -9.26 -8.85 15.08
N PRO A 155 -9.46 -7.59 15.47
CA PRO A 155 -8.35 -6.62 15.57
C PRO A 155 -7.37 -6.90 16.71
N VAL A 156 -7.70 -7.80 17.64
CA VAL A 156 -6.77 -8.21 18.71
C VAL A 156 -5.79 -9.25 18.20
N ALA A 157 -6.28 -10.24 17.45
CA ALA A 157 -5.46 -11.26 16.82
C ALA A 157 -4.70 -10.70 15.59
N ASN A 158 -5.29 -9.71 14.89
CA ASN A 158 -4.80 -9.13 13.64
C ASN A 158 -4.60 -7.60 13.76
N PRO A 159 -3.62 -7.12 14.55
CA PRO A 159 -3.46 -5.68 14.84
C PRO A 159 -3.05 -4.85 13.61
N TYR A 160 -2.56 -5.49 12.53
CA TYR A 160 -2.26 -4.85 11.25
C TYR A 160 -3.34 -5.11 10.19
N LEU A 161 -4.59 -5.40 10.58
CA LEU A 161 -5.74 -5.63 9.69
C LEU A 161 -5.51 -6.77 8.67
N GLN A 162 -4.80 -7.83 9.10
CA GLN A 162 -4.40 -8.94 8.22
C GLN A 162 -5.58 -9.75 7.68
N ASP A 163 -6.71 -9.70 8.36
CA ASP A 163 -7.93 -10.47 8.08
C ASP A 163 -9.04 -9.66 7.38
N VAL A 164 -8.78 -8.39 7.06
CA VAL A 164 -9.80 -7.49 6.47
C VAL A 164 -9.92 -7.69 4.95
N ASN A 165 -8.78 -7.75 4.25
CA ASN A 165 -8.76 -7.94 2.80
C ASN A 165 -7.42 -8.55 2.34
N ILE A 166 -7.36 -8.97 1.07
CA ILE A 166 -6.13 -9.50 0.47
C ILE A 166 -5.31 -8.33 -0.08
N GLY A 167 -4.14 -8.10 0.52
CA GLY A 167 -3.23 -7.02 0.14
C GLY A 167 -2.24 -7.38 -0.97
N TRP A 168 -1.44 -6.39 -1.41
CA TRP A 168 -0.48 -6.52 -2.51
C TRP A 168 0.57 -7.61 -2.28
N LEU A 169 1.15 -7.70 -1.06
CA LEU A 169 2.17 -8.72 -0.77
C LEU A 169 1.59 -10.12 -0.81
N GLN A 170 0.36 -10.30 -0.32
CA GLN A 170 -0.32 -11.58 -0.37
C GLN A 170 -0.65 -12.01 -1.80
N GLN A 171 -0.94 -11.06 -2.68
CA GLN A 171 -1.13 -11.38 -4.10
C GLN A 171 0.16 -11.90 -4.74
N TYR A 172 1.33 -11.31 -4.44
CA TYR A 172 2.62 -11.88 -4.89
C TYR A 172 2.81 -13.30 -4.40
N ARG A 173 2.55 -13.58 -3.11
CA ARG A 173 2.70 -14.92 -2.52
C ARG A 173 1.80 -15.98 -3.19
N THR A 174 0.58 -15.59 -3.55
CA THR A 174 -0.43 -16.53 -4.07
C THR A 174 -0.47 -16.62 -5.59
N GLN A 175 -0.31 -15.51 -6.28
CA GLN A 175 -0.50 -15.43 -7.74
C GLN A 175 0.84 -15.45 -8.51
N SER A 176 1.94 -15.04 -7.89
CA SER A 176 3.25 -15.02 -8.53
C SER A 176 4.38 -15.46 -7.57
N PRO A 177 4.32 -16.66 -7.00
CA PRO A 177 5.31 -17.12 -6.02
C PRO A 177 6.73 -17.19 -6.58
N ALA A 178 6.89 -17.35 -7.90
CA ALA A 178 8.20 -17.33 -8.56
C ALA A 178 8.92 -15.98 -8.48
N ARG A 179 8.21 -14.90 -8.04
CA ARG A 179 8.76 -13.55 -7.83
C ARG A 179 8.88 -13.20 -6.36
N VAL A 180 8.73 -14.20 -5.49
CA VAL A 180 8.89 -14.06 -4.04
C VAL A 180 10.11 -14.85 -3.59
N MET A 181 11.05 -14.17 -2.96
CA MET A 181 12.20 -14.80 -2.30
C MET A 181 11.92 -14.78 -0.79
N ALA A 182 11.64 -15.95 -0.21
CA ALA A 182 11.36 -16.10 1.23
C ALA A 182 12.46 -16.85 1.97
N GLY A 183 13.57 -17.19 1.30
CA GLY A 183 14.73 -17.88 1.87
C GLY A 183 15.89 -17.93 0.89
N GLY A 184 17.09 -18.09 1.44
CA GLY A 184 18.32 -18.23 0.71
C GLY A 184 18.96 -19.61 0.93
N LYS A 185 20.28 -19.67 1.19
CA LYS A 185 21.01 -20.90 1.57
C LYS A 185 20.44 -21.51 2.84
N THR A 186 19.99 -20.67 3.77
CA THR A 186 19.26 -21.10 4.97
C THR A 186 17.77 -21.10 4.66
N ASN A 187 17.12 -22.25 4.80
CA ASN A 187 15.69 -22.38 4.51
C ASN A 187 14.86 -21.43 5.38
N GLY A 188 13.99 -20.68 4.74
CA GLY A 188 13.06 -19.75 5.40
C GLY A 188 13.68 -18.41 5.84
N LYS A 189 14.94 -18.12 5.49
CA LYS A 189 15.62 -16.86 5.83
C LYS A 189 16.48 -16.37 4.68
N VAL A 190 16.57 -15.04 4.52
CA VAL A 190 17.54 -14.37 3.65
C VAL A 190 18.51 -13.63 4.56
N LEU A 191 19.71 -14.17 4.74
CA LEU A 191 20.69 -13.65 5.67
C LEU A 191 21.64 -12.66 4.99
N ILE A 192 21.69 -11.44 5.51
CA ILE A 192 22.67 -10.44 5.13
C ILE A 192 23.82 -10.44 6.15
N ASP A 193 25.03 -10.77 5.68
CA ASP A 193 26.23 -10.81 6.49
C ASP A 193 27.39 -10.18 5.70
N PRO A 194 28.04 -9.11 6.20
CA PRO A 194 29.17 -8.46 5.52
C PRO A 194 30.36 -9.39 5.31
N THR A 195 30.47 -10.49 6.08
CA THR A 195 31.50 -11.52 5.90
C THR A 195 31.12 -12.55 4.83
N ALA A 196 29.92 -12.46 4.24
CA ALA A 196 29.48 -13.35 3.19
C ALA A 196 30.34 -13.14 1.93
N ASN A 197 31.30 -14.06 1.73
CA ASN A 197 32.12 -14.10 0.53
C ASN A 197 31.87 -15.46 -0.16
N ALA A 198 31.43 -15.44 -1.41
CA ALA A 198 31.10 -16.64 -2.15
C ALA A 198 32.26 -17.64 -2.28
N ASN A 199 33.49 -17.20 -2.06
CA ASN A 199 34.71 -17.98 -2.23
C ASN A 199 35.33 -18.53 -0.92
N GLU A 200 34.71 -18.23 0.22
CA GLU A 200 35.25 -18.72 1.51
C GLU A 200 34.36 -19.83 2.11
N PRO A 201 34.90 -21.03 2.34
CA PRO A 201 34.16 -22.10 2.98
C PRO A 201 33.84 -21.76 4.43
N GLY A 202 32.57 -21.79 4.80
CA GLY A 202 32.11 -21.57 6.18
C GLY A 202 31.29 -20.29 6.39
N ILE A 203 31.09 -19.45 5.37
CA ILE A 203 30.26 -18.25 5.47
C ILE A 203 28.79 -18.60 5.21
N VAL A 204 27.94 -18.26 6.18
CA VAL A 204 26.53 -18.64 6.21
C VAL A 204 25.64 -17.62 5.50
N GLY A 205 26.12 -16.39 5.27
CA GLY A 205 25.34 -15.31 4.65
C GLY A 205 24.97 -15.56 3.18
N ASP A 206 23.80 -15.10 2.78
CA ASP A 206 23.34 -15.13 1.39
C ASP A 206 23.89 -13.95 0.59
N TYR A 207 23.88 -12.77 1.21
CA TYR A 207 24.36 -11.52 0.63
C TYR A 207 25.24 -10.75 1.61
N ALA A 208 26.27 -10.08 1.09
CA ALA A 208 27.14 -9.25 1.92
C ALA A 208 26.48 -7.94 2.35
N THR A 209 25.59 -7.39 1.51
CA THR A 209 24.91 -6.11 1.76
C THR A 209 23.48 -6.13 1.22
N LEU A 210 22.66 -5.23 1.71
CA LEU A 210 21.31 -5.00 1.22
C LEU A 210 21.33 -4.55 -0.26
N ASP A 211 22.35 -3.80 -0.69
CA ASP A 211 22.52 -3.39 -2.09
C ASP A 211 22.74 -4.58 -3.02
N ALA A 212 23.54 -5.54 -2.59
CA ALA A 212 23.80 -6.78 -3.35
C ALA A 212 22.52 -7.61 -3.51
N LEU A 213 21.73 -7.73 -2.43
CA LEU A 213 20.42 -8.37 -2.49
C LEU A 213 19.50 -7.69 -3.50
N VAL A 214 19.33 -6.36 -3.42
CA VAL A 214 18.43 -5.62 -4.33
C VAL A 214 18.91 -5.75 -5.77
N TYR A 215 20.23 -5.67 -6.01
CA TYR A 215 20.78 -5.84 -7.36
C TYR A 215 20.47 -7.22 -7.93
N ASP A 216 20.62 -8.28 -7.15
CA ASP A 216 20.33 -9.65 -7.58
C ASP A 216 18.84 -9.87 -7.86
N VAL A 217 17.95 -9.46 -6.95
CA VAL A 217 16.50 -9.69 -7.13
C VAL A 217 15.93 -8.90 -8.31
N VAL A 218 16.46 -7.74 -8.63
CA VAL A 218 16.09 -7.01 -9.86
C VAL A 218 16.45 -7.81 -11.10
N HIS A 219 17.60 -8.50 -11.10
CA HIS A 219 18.05 -9.28 -12.25
C HIS A 219 17.42 -10.69 -12.33
N SER A 220 17.15 -11.30 -11.19
CA SER A 220 16.63 -12.66 -11.12
C SER A 220 15.10 -12.73 -11.15
N LEU A 221 14.41 -11.85 -10.40
CA LEU A 221 12.98 -11.94 -10.18
C LEU A 221 12.13 -11.01 -11.06
N ILE A 222 12.64 -9.83 -11.45
CA ILE A 222 11.90 -8.90 -12.32
C ILE A 222 12.04 -9.33 -13.77
N ALA A 223 10.94 -9.26 -14.54
CA ALA A 223 10.97 -9.60 -15.96
C ALA A 223 11.92 -8.67 -16.74
N PRO A 224 12.65 -9.19 -17.74
CA PRO A 224 13.72 -8.45 -18.43
C PRO A 224 13.30 -7.08 -18.99
N TRP A 225 12.05 -6.94 -19.42
CA TRP A 225 11.48 -5.69 -19.97
C TRP A 225 11.36 -4.58 -18.94
N PHE A 226 11.15 -4.95 -17.64
CA PHE A 226 10.91 -4.01 -16.56
C PHE A 226 12.15 -3.67 -15.73
N ARG A 227 13.26 -4.41 -15.88
CA ARG A 227 14.49 -4.22 -15.08
C ARG A 227 15.11 -2.84 -15.18
N ARG A 228 14.83 -2.11 -16.27
CA ARG A 228 15.37 -0.77 -16.54
C ARG A 228 14.31 0.31 -16.62
N LEU A 229 13.12 0.05 -16.09
CA LEU A 229 12.08 1.07 -16.05
C LEU A 229 12.52 2.26 -15.17
N PRO A 230 12.42 3.47 -15.70
CA PRO A 230 12.54 4.65 -14.86
C PRO A 230 11.37 4.65 -13.87
N GLY A 231 11.66 4.84 -12.58
CA GLY A 231 10.62 4.82 -11.53
C GLY A 231 10.54 3.54 -10.72
N LEU A 232 11.39 2.54 -10.97
CA LEU A 232 11.59 1.45 -10.03
C LEU A 232 12.06 2.00 -8.69
N VAL A 233 11.39 1.59 -7.61
CA VAL A 233 11.71 1.94 -6.23
C VAL A 233 11.85 0.68 -5.39
N VAL A 234 12.57 0.79 -4.29
CA VAL A 234 12.66 -0.24 -3.27
C VAL A 234 11.85 0.22 -2.07
N ILE A 235 10.73 -0.42 -1.81
CA ILE A 235 9.96 -0.24 -0.57
C ILE A 235 10.51 -1.24 0.44
N LEU A 236 10.87 -0.78 1.62
CA LEU A 236 11.48 -1.64 2.64
C LEU A 236 11.05 -1.26 4.04
N GLY A 237 11.17 -2.21 4.95
CA GLY A 237 10.90 -2.01 6.36
C GLY A 237 11.86 -0.98 6.98
N ARG A 238 11.35 -0.26 7.96
CA ARG A 238 12.10 0.82 8.63
C ARG A 238 13.39 0.33 9.27
N ASN A 239 13.37 -0.88 9.83
CA ASN A 239 14.56 -1.46 10.47
C ASN A 239 15.68 -1.66 9.46
N LEU A 240 15.39 -2.24 8.29
CA LEU A 240 16.37 -2.43 7.22
C LEU A 240 16.93 -1.10 6.68
N MET A 241 16.10 -0.06 6.62
CA MET A 241 16.54 1.27 6.24
C MET A 241 17.46 1.89 7.30
N SER A 242 17.08 1.78 8.57
CA SER A 242 17.85 2.28 9.70
C SER A 242 19.23 1.60 9.76
N ASP A 243 19.26 0.28 9.71
CA ASP A 243 20.49 -0.51 9.85
C ASP A 243 21.49 -0.23 8.71
N LYS A 244 21.00 0.09 7.51
CA LYS A 244 21.86 0.49 6.41
C LYS A 244 22.56 1.84 6.64
N TYR A 245 21.86 2.81 7.20
CA TYR A 245 22.37 4.18 7.29
C TYR A 245 22.93 4.55 8.67
N PHE A 246 22.56 3.82 9.71
CA PHE A 246 23.02 4.07 11.08
C PHE A 246 24.55 4.00 11.25
N PRO A 247 25.28 3.03 10.67
CA PRO A 247 26.73 3.01 10.72
C PRO A 247 27.38 4.25 10.12
N LEU A 248 26.83 4.77 9.02
CA LEU A 248 27.33 5.97 8.36
C LEU A 248 27.19 7.22 9.24
N LEU A 249 26.14 7.27 10.07
CA LEU A 249 25.93 8.40 10.99
C LEU A 249 26.86 8.36 12.21
N ASN A 250 27.26 7.15 12.62
CA ASN A 250 27.96 6.94 13.91
C ASN A 250 29.50 6.93 13.78
N GLN A 251 30.06 6.67 12.60
CA GLN A 251 31.48 6.37 12.42
C GLN A 251 32.27 7.46 11.69
N LEU A 252 31.65 8.51 11.17
CA LEU A 252 32.35 9.47 10.32
C LEU A 252 32.91 10.67 11.09
N PRO A 253 34.19 11.06 10.83
CA PRO A 253 34.72 12.30 11.33
C PRO A 253 33.95 13.50 10.75
N PRO A 254 33.96 14.67 11.44
CA PRO A 254 33.19 15.86 11.03
C PRO A 254 33.41 16.33 9.59
N SER A 255 34.57 16.04 9.02
CA SER A 255 34.91 16.39 7.62
C SER A 255 34.19 15.51 6.58
N GLU A 256 33.73 14.31 6.95
CA GLU A 256 33.06 13.36 6.06
C GLU A 256 31.55 13.32 6.28
N GLN A 257 31.05 13.94 7.35
CA GLN A 257 29.63 14.02 7.65
C GLN A 257 28.81 14.64 6.52
N LEU A 258 29.35 15.66 5.85
CA LEU A 258 28.65 16.30 4.73
C LEU A 258 28.45 15.35 3.54
N ALA A 259 29.40 14.45 3.28
CA ALA A 259 29.30 13.44 2.24
C ALA A 259 28.31 12.34 2.65
N ALA A 260 28.29 11.95 3.93
CA ALA A 260 27.32 11.00 4.48
C ALA A 260 25.90 11.55 4.44
N ASP A 261 25.70 12.80 4.83
CA ASP A 261 24.39 13.48 4.77
C ASP A 261 23.84 13.50 3.33
N LEU A 262 24.71 13.70 2.34
CA LEU A 262 24.33 13.65 0.94
C LEU A 262 23.90 12.25 0.52
N VAL A 263 24.64 11.21 0.92
CA VAL A 263 24.31 9.80 0.63
C VAL A 263 23.00 9.38 1.31
N ILE A 264 22.83 9.77 2.57
CA ILE A 264 21.60 9.49 3.33
C ILE A 264 20.39 10.21 2.73
N SER A 265 20.57 11.45 2.27
CA SER A 265 19.49 12.23 1.65
C SER A 265 18.97 11.59 0.35
N GLN A 266 19.83 10.86 -0.37
CA GLN A 266 19.45 10.19 -1.61
C GLN A 266 18.72 8.85 -1.38
N LYS A 267 18.84 8.24 -0.20
CA LYS A 267 18.20 6.95 0.18
C LYS A 267 18.26 5.89 -0.93
N ARG A 268 19.41 5.68 -1.54
CA ARG A 268 19.59 4.69 -2.61
C ARG A 268 19.96 3.32 -2.09
N ILE A 269 19.33 2.28 -2.65
CA ILE A 269 19.58 0.87 -2.32
C ILE A 269 19.67 0.09 -3.64
N GLY A 270 20.81 -0.57 -3.88
CA GLY A 270 21.05 -1.27 -5.14
C GLY A 270 20.95 -0.37 -6.39
N GLY A 271 21.23 0.94 -6.23
CA GLY A 271 21.10 1.94 -7.30
C GLY A 271 19.69 2.50 -7.47
N LEU A 272 18.65 1.93 -6.83
CA LEU A 272 17.27 2.38 -6.87
C LEU A 272 16.95 3.29 -5.69
N GLN A 273 15.91 4.11 -5.82
CA GLN A 273 15.42 4.94 -4.72
C GLN A 273 14.76 4.07 -3.66
N GLY A 274 15.22 4.15 -2.41
CA GLY A 274 14.60 3.50 -1.26
C GLY A 274 13.47 4.36 -0.69
N MET A 275 12.37 3.71 -0.32
CA MET A 275 11.20 4.33 0.32
C MET A 275 10.87 3.61 1.61
N ASP A 276 10.72 4.38 2.68
CA ASP A 276 10.12 3.94 3.94
C ASP A 276 8.63 4.29 3.90
N VAL A 277 7.79 3.26 3.95
CA VAL A 277 6.33 3.42 3.91
C VAL A 277 5.73 2.89 5.21
N PRO A 278 4.82 3.64 5.85
CA PRO A 278 4.17 3.17 7.07
C PRO A 278 3.53 1.79 6.91
N PHE A 279 3.67 0.96 7.95
CA PHE A 279 3.11 -0.40 8.04
C PHE A 279 3.69 -1.43 7.05
N PHE A 280 4.70 -1.09 6.28
CA PHE A 280 5.42 -2.11 5.51
C PHE A 280 6.17 -3.05 6.47
N PRO A 281 6.16 -4.39 6.24
CA PRO A 281 6.81 -5.34 7.14
C PRO A 281 8.31 -5.06 7.32
N ASP A 282 8.77 -5.08 8.57
CA ASP A 282 10.15 -4.68 8.94
C ASP A 282 11.25 -5.55 8.30
N ASN A 283 10.96 -6.85 8.11
CA ASN A 283 11.91 -7.84 7.59
C ASN A 283 11.69 -8.18 6.12
N ALA A 284 11.10 -7.25 5.37
CA ALA A 284 10.80 -7.45 3.96
C ALA A 284 11.25 -6.25 3.11
N LEU A 285 11.43 -6.50 1.83
CA LEU A 285 11.55 -5.46 0.81
C LEU A 285 10.75 -5.84 -0.44
N MET A 286 10.24 -4.83 -1.12
CA MET A 286 9.54 -4.97 -2.40
C MET A 286 10.18 -4.04 -3.41
N VAL A 287 10.51 -4.55 -4.58
CA VAL A 287 10.94 -3.72 -5.71
C VAL A 287 9.80 -3.66 -6.73
N THR A 288 9.35 -2.46 -7.04
CA THR A 288 8.27 -2.24 -8.02
C THR A 288 8.25 -0.79 -8.47
N THR A 289 7.45 -0.45 -9.46
CA THR A 289 7.04 0.94 -9.70
C THR A 289 5.79 1.26 -8.89
N LEU A 290 5.59 2.50 -8.47
CA LEU A 290 4.45 2.85 -7.62
C LEU A 290 3.12 2.77 -8.36
N ASP A 291 3.11 3.06 -9.65
CA ASP A 291 1.96 2.90 -10.55
C ASP A 291 1.56 1.44 -10.82
N ASN A 292 2.41 0.49 -10.42
CA ASN A 292 2.08 -0.94 -10.44
C ASN A 292 1.21 -1.38 -9.25
N LEU A 293 1.07 -0.54 -8.25
CA LEU A 293 0.21 -0.79 -7.09
C LEU A 293 -1.06 0.05 -7.22
N SER A 294 -2.20 -0.60 -7.04
CA SER A 294 -3.51 0.03 -7.18
C SER A 294 -4.44 -0.30 -6.03
N VAL A 295 -5.31 0.64 -5.71
CA VAL A 295 -6.50 0.38 -4.90
C VAL A 295 -7.70 0.65 -5.78
N TYR A 296 -8.48 -0.40 -6.04
CA TYR A 296 -9.74 -0.31 -6.76
C TYR A 296 -10.87 -0.14 -5.76
N TRP A 297 -11.79 0.76 -6.02
CA TRP A 297 -12.97 0.98 -5.20
C TRP A 297 -14.22 0.97 -6.08
N GLN A 298 -15.29 0.31 -5.60
CA GLN A 298 -16.51 0.17 -6.38
C GLN A 298 -17.34 1.46 -6.34
N ASN A 299 -17.68 1.98 -7.52
CA ASN A 299 -18.55 3.16 -7.70
C ASN A 299 -19.94 2.90 -7.12
N GLY A 300 -20.46 3.89 -6.36
CA GLY A 300 -21.81 3.81 -5.79
C GLY A 300 -22.01 2.77 -4.69
N ALA A 301 -20.97 2.03 -4.31
CA ALA A 301 -21.06 1.04 -3.24
C ALA A 301 -20.76 1.62 -1.84
N ARG A 302 -20.20 2.83 -1.78
CA ARG A 302 -19.94 3.47 -0.50
C ARG A 302 -21.23 3.83 0.21
N ARG A 303 -21.36 3.38 1.45
CA ARG A 303 -22.54 3.62 2.28
C ARG A 303 -22.16 4.34 3.53
N ARG A 304 -23.07 5.21 4.00
CA ARG A 304 -22.86 5.98 5.22
C ARG A 304 -24.15 6.06 6.04
N PHE A 305 -23.95 6.17 7.34
CA PHE A 305 -25.02 6.32 8.30
C PHE A 305 -24.47 7.01 9.54
N VAL A 306 -25.11 8.09 9.98
CA VAL A 306 -24.71 8.85 11.15
C VAL A 306 -25.86 8.86 12.14
N THR A 307 -25.67 8.31 13.33
CA THR A 307 -26.72 8.20 14.32
C THR A 307 -26.25 8.63 15.70
N GLU A 308 -27.17 9.13 16.50
CA GLU A 308 -26.96 9.36 17.92
C GLU A 308 -27.29 8.09 18.71
N ASN A 309 -26.38 7.67 19.57
CA ASN A 309 -26.61 6.57 20.50
C ASN A 309 -26.65 7.11 21.95
N PRO A 310 -27.84 7.51 22.46
CA PRO A 310 -28.00 8.06 23.82
C PRO A 310 -27.63 7.05 24.90
N LYS A 311 -27.85 5.74 24.65
CA LYS A 311 -27.55 4.67 25.61
C LYS A 311 -26.05 4.58 25.90
N ARG A 312 -25.21 5.00 24.95
CA ARG A 312 -23.74 5.01 25.08
C ARG A 312 -23.14 6.40 25.14
N ASN A 313 -23.96 7.46 25.23
CA ASN A 313 -23.54 8.87 25.27
C ASN A 313 -22.56 9.24 24.15
N ARG A 314 -22.87 8.85 22.91
CA ARG A 314 -22.00 9.08 21.75
C ARG A 314 -22.78 9.27 20.46
N VAL A 315 -22.13 9.87 19.46
CA VAL A 315 -22.55 9.89 18.06
C VAL A 315 -21.71 8.85 17.33
N GLU A 316 -22.37 7.99 16.56
CA GLU A 316 -21.78 6.92 15.77
C GLU A 316 -21.84 7.28 14.28
N ASN A 317 -20.75 7.06 13.57
CA ASN A 317 -20.66 7.20 12.12
C ASN A 317 -20.24 5.85 11.56
N TYR A 318 -21.14 5.22 10.84
CA TYR A 318 -20.93 3.97 10.13
C TYR A 318 -20.64 4.28 8.68
N GLU A 319 -19.55 3.76 8.17
CA GLU A 319 -19.12 4.00 6.80
C GLU A 319 -18.53 2.72 6.22
N SER A 320 -18.92 2.33 5.02
CA SER A 320 -18.37 1.17 4.33
C SER A 320 -18.04 1.49 2.89
N SER A 321 -17.00 0.84 2.37
CA SER A 321 -16.54 0.89 0.99
C SER A 321 -16.22 -0.53 0.51
N ASN A 322 -16.38 -0.79 -0.78
CA ASN A 322 -15.93 -2.04 -1.38
C ASN A 322 -14.60 -1.76 -2.08
N ASP A 323 -13.52 -2.32 -1.54
CA ASP A 323 -12.17 -2.06 -2.00
C ASP A 323 -11.46 -3.35 -2.44
N ALA A 324 -10.55 -3.25 -3.41
CA ALA A 324 -9.62 -4.31 -3.80
C ALA A 324 -8.21 -3.73 -3.92
N TYR A 325 -7.23 -4.50 -3.50
CA TYR A 325 -5.81 -4.15 -3.64
C TYR A 325 -5.27 -4.93 -4.84
N VAL A 326 -4.73 -4.25 -5.81
CA VAL A 326 -4.39 -4.84 -7.11
C VAL A 326 -2.93 -4.57 -7.43
N VAL A 327 -2.23 -5.60 -7.91
CA VAL A 327 -0.93 -5.47 -8.57
C VAL A 327 -1.20 -5.51 -10.07
N GLU A 328 -0.85 -4.47 -10.81
CA GLU A 328 -1.20 -4.35 -12.24
C GLU A 328 -0.44 -5.38 -13.07
N ASP A 329 0.87 -5.46 -12.91
CA ASP A 329 1.72 -6.44 -13.56
C ASP A 329 2.72 -7.04 -12.57
N PHE A 330 2.59 -8.34 -12.30
CA PHE A 330 3.53 -9.04 -11.42
C PHE A 330 4.95 -9.07 -11.99
N GLY A 331 5.11 -8.96 -13.31
CA GLY A 331 6.42 -8.90 -13.98
C GLY A 331 7.23 -7.67 -13.63
N ALA A 332 6.56 -6.57 -13.29
CA ALA A 332 7.18 -5.30 -12.97
C ALA A 332 7.66 -5.18 -11.51
N GLY A 333 7.55 -6.24 -10.71
CA GLY A 333 7.99 -6.20 -9.33
C GLY A 333 8.40 -7.55 -8.76
N CYS A 334 8.96 -7.52 -7.56
CA CYS A 334 9.32 -8.70 -6.77
C CYS A 334 9.24 -8.40 -5.26
N LEU A 335 9.16 -9.46 -4.48
CA LEU A 335 9.06 -9.43 -3.03
C LEU A 335 10.18 -10.27 -2.42
N VAL A 336 10.84 -9.75 -1.39
CA VAL A 336 11.78 -10.51 -0.55
C VAL A 336 11.30 -10.43 0.89
N GLU A 337 11.25 -11.56 1.54
CA GLU A 337 10.75 -11.70 2.91
C GLU A 337 11.75 -12.42 3.80
N ASN A 338 11.52 -12.36 5.11
CA ASN A 338 12.35 -13.02 6.11
C ASN A 338 13.82 -12.59 6.03
N ILE A 339 14.07 -11.31 5.77
CA ILE A 339 15.42 -10.76 5.75
C ILE A 339 15.91 -10.64 7.19
N GLU A 340 17.05 -11.23 7.46
CA GLU A 340 17.75 -11.09 8.74
C GLU A 340 19.13 -10.47 8.51
N LEU A 341 19.49 -9.53 9.37
CA LEU A 341 20.82 -8.94 9.41
C LEU A 341 21.64 -9.65 10.48
N SER A 342 22.88 -10.06 10.16
CA SER A 342 23.77 -10.61 11.15
C SER A 342 24.19 -9.52 12.16
N GLU A 343 24.57 -9.92 13.37
CA GLU A 343 25.10 -8.98 14.38
C GLU A 343 26.30 -8.17 13.86
N LYS A 344 27.09 -8.75 12.96
CA LYS A 344 28.21 -8.07 12.29
C LYS A 344 27.75 -7.04 11.24
N ALA A 345 26.58 -7.24 10.62
CA ALA A 345 26.00 -6.28 9.70
C ALA A 345 25.46 -5.05 10.44
N ILE A 346 25.05 -5.22 11.71
CA ILE A 346 24.50 -4.14 12.54
C ILE A 346 25.64 -3.30 13.17
N ASN A 347 26.77 -3.92 13.50
CA ASN A 347 27.86 -3.32 14.26
C ASN A 347 29.10 -2.94 13.39
N GLY A 348 29.08 -3.23 12.11
CA GLY A 348 30.17 -2.92 11.16
C GLY A 348 29.96 -1.61 10.45
#